data_0bd044577897622d7df3351efc60c578
#
_entry.id   0bd044577897622d7df3351efc60c578
#
_cell.length_a   1.000
_cell.length_b   1.000
_cell.length_c   1.000
_cell.angle_alpha   90.00
_cell.angle_beta   90.00
_cell.angle_gamma   90.00
#
_symmetry.space_group_name_H-M   'P 1'
#
loop_
_entity.id
_entity.type
_entity.pdbx_description
1 polymer ?
#
loop_
_entity_poly.entity_id
_entity_poly.type
_entity_poly.pdbx_seq_one_letter_code
_entity_poly.pdbx_strand_id
1 'polypeptide(L)'
;RRLLLAAALVMAATGIGFASLTSFWPLALIAFVGTLNPSSGDVSVFMPLEQARLANTADGESRTVLFSYYTVTGSLCAAIGALASGLPVWFSSASGVVLLDAMRLMFAGYGGIGAMVWLLYRRLPGNGGQVSLPPTPLGPSRHTVFKLAALFSVDAFAGGLVVNSLLALWLF
;
A
#
# COMPACT_ATOMS: atom_id res chain seq x y z
N ARG A 1 5.98 -4.83 -14.47
CA ARG A 1 5.79 -6.12 -13.83
C ARG A 1 6.82 -6.40 -12.73
N ARG A 2 8.14 -6.26 -12.97
CA ARG A 2 9.19 -6.54 -11.97
C ARG A 2 9.01 -5.71 -10.70
N LEU A 3 8.68 -4.43 -10.82
CA LEU A 3 8.43 -3.55 -9.67
C LEU A 3 7.20 -3.98 -8.85
N LEU A 4 6.10 -4.37 -9.50
CA LEU A 4 4.91 -4.87 -8.82
C LEU A 4 5.19 -6.18 -8.07
N LEU A 5 5.97 -7.08 -8.68
CA LEU A 5 6.41 -8.31 -8.01
C LEU A 5 7.30 -8.03 -6.80
N ALA A 6 8.24 -7.08 -6.93
CA ALA A 6 9.09 -6.66 -5.82
C ALA A 6 8.27 -6.03 -4.68
N ALA A 7 7.33 -5.14 -5.00
CA ALA A 7 6.45 -4.52 -4.01
C ALA A 7 5.59 -5.57 -3.28
N ALA A 8 5.03 -6.55 -3.99
CA ALA A 8 4.26 -7.64 -3.38
C ALA A 8 5.12 -8.54 -2.48
N LEU A 9 6.39 -8.78 -2.85
CA LEU A 9 7.34 -9.50 -1.99
C LEU A 9 7.67 -8.71 -0.72
N VAL A 10 7.89 -7.40 -0.84
CA VAL A 10 8.12 -6.51 0.32
C VAL A 10 6.89 -6.53 1.23
N MET A 11 5.68 -6.49 0.68
CA MET A 11 4.43 -6.60 1.43
C MET A 11 4.36 -7.92 2.21
N ALA A 12 4.63 -9.06 1.55
CA ALA A 12 4.64 -10.37 2.20
C ALA A 12 5.70 -10.45 3.30
N ALA A 13 6.92 -10.00 3.04
CA ALA A 13 8.02 -9.97 4.00
C ALA A 13 7.71 -9.08 5.21
N THR A 14 7.08 -7.93 4.99
CA THR A 14 6.62 -7.01 6.05
C THR A 14 5.62 -7.71 6.97
N GLY A 15 4.60 -8.36 6.42
CA GLY A 15 3.59 -9.09 7.21
C GLY A 15 4.20 -10.22 8.05
N ILE A 16 5.07 -11.03 7.44
CA ILE A 16 5.78 -12.12 8.14
C ILE A 16 6.71 -11.54 9.22
N GLY A 17 7.42 -10.46 8.93
CA GLY A 17 8.31 -9.80 9.88
C GLY A 17 7.57 -9.32 11.13
N PHE A 18 6.43 -8.62 10.96
CA PHE A 18 5.61 -8.18 12.10
C PHE A 18 4.97 -9.34 12.86
N ALA A 19 4.65 -10.45 12.19
CA ALA A 19 4.10 -11.65 12.83
C ALA A 19 5.13 -12.40 13.68
N SER A 20 6.41 -12.39 13.29
CA SER A 20 7.45 -13.25 13.90
C SER A 20 8.42 -12.54 14.84
N LEU A 21 8.65 -11.24 14.64
CA LEU A 21 9.63 -10.48 15.43
C LEU A 21 8.96 -9.78 16.62
N THR A 22 9.74 -9.66 17.72
CA THR A 22 9.30 -8.99 18.95
C THR A 22 10.20 -7.85 19.36
N SER A 23 11.41 -7.77 18.78
CA SER A 23 12.39 -6.75 19.12
C SER A 23 12.08 -5.43 18.42
N PHE A 24 12.22 -4.32 19.14
CA PHE A 24 11.89 -2.98 18.64
C PHE A 24 12.66 -2.59 17.36
N TRP A 25 13.99 -2.76 17.35
CA TRP A 25 14.82 -2.31 16.23
C TRP A 25 14.53 -3.02 14.90
N PRO A 26 14.41 -4.36 14.86
CA PRO A 26 13.98 -5.03 13.63
C PRO A 26 12.58 -4.62 13.18
N LEU A 27 11.64 -4.45 14.11
CA LEU A 27 10.28 -3.97 13.78
C LEU A 27 10.30 -2.54 13.22
N ALA A 28 11.09 -1.65 13.81
CA ALA A 28 11.26 -0.29 13.31
C ALA A 28 11.86 -0.27 11.89
N LEU A 29 12.86 -1.13 11.62
CA LEU A 29 13.44 -1.27 10.29
C LEU A 29 12.42 -1.80 9.28
N ILE A 30 11.64 -2.80 9.65
CA ILE A 30 10.58 -3.35 8.79
C ILE A 30 9.48 -2.31 8.55
N ALA A 31 9.11 -1.53 9.57
CA ALA A 31 8.14 -0.45 9.41
C ALA A 31 8.65 0.64 8.45
N PHE A 32 9.94 0.95 8.51
CA PHE A 32 10.55 1.96 7.63
C PHE A 32 10.68 1.51 6.17
N VAL A 33 11.09 0.25 5.95
CA VAL A 33 11.29 -0.32 4.59
C VAL A 33 10.01 -0.91 4.03
N GLY A 34 9.09 -1.30 4.90
CA GLY A 34 7.87 -2.02 4.56
C GLY A 34 6.83 -1.16 3.85
N THR A 35 5.74 -1.82 3.49
CA THR A 35 4.61 -1.22 2.77
C THR A 35 3.45 -0.83 3.69
N LEU A 36 3.60 -1.03 5.01
CA LEU A 36 2.59 -0.61 5.99
C LEU A 36 2.66 0.91 6.16
N ASN A 37 1.63 1.58 5.70
CA ASN A 37 1.50 3.03 5.88
C ASN A 37 0.41 3.32 6.92
N PRO A 38 0.77 3.87 8.09
CA PRO A 38 -0.20 4.22 9.13
C PRO A 38 -0.98 5.50 8.82
N SER A 39 -0.59 6.27 7.80
CA SER A 39 -1.30 7.46 7.37
C SER A 39 -2.43 7.09 6.39
N SER A 40 -3.56 7.78 6.47
CA SER A 40 -4.71 7.60 5.58
C SER A 40 -4.48 8.07 4.13
N GLY A 41 -3.29 8.54 3.82
CA GLY A 41 -2.89 8.91 2.46
C GLY A 41 -2.26 7.73 1.73
N ASP A 42 -2.70 7.48 0.52
CA ASP A 42 -2.21 6.41 -0.35
C ASP A 42 -0.76 6.66 -0.83
N VAL A 43 0.20 6.55 0.07
CA VAL A 43 1.63 6.61 -0.27
C VAL A 43 2.16 5.20 -0.55
N SER A 44 1.35 4.34 -1.16
CA SER A 44 1.81 3.00 -1.53
C SER A 44 2.51 3.03 -2.89
N VAL A 45 3.57 2.22 -3.02
CA VAL A 45 4.29 2.05 -4.30
C VAL A 45 3.38 1.42 -5.37
N PHE A 46 2.31 0.75 -4.96
CA PHE A 46 1.37 0.08 -5.86
C PHE A 46 0.54 1.07 -6.67
N MET A 47 -0.04 2.09 -6.01
CA MET A 47 -0.97 3.01 -6.63
C MET A 47 -0.43 3.69 -7.91
N PRO A 48 0.75 4.34 -7.92
CA PRO A 48 1.24 4.97 -9.15
C PRO A 48 1.56 3.95 -10.25
N LEU A 49 1.97 2.73 -9.89
CA LEU A 49 2.24 1.67 -10.87
C LEU A 49 0.95 1.09 -11.47
N GLU A 50 -0.08 0.95 -10.67
CA GLU A 50 -1.40 0.48 -11.10
C GLU A 50 -2.09 1.54 -11.95
N GLN A 51 -2.08 2.80 -11.51
CA GLN A 51 -2.64 3.92 -12.26
C GLN A 51 -1.94 4.11 -13.61
N ALA A 52 -0.61 3.99 -13.67
CA ALA A 52 0.12 4.04 -14.92
C ALA A 52 -0.29 2.90 -15.87
N ARG A 53 -0.60 1.72 -15.35
CA ARG A 53 -1.12 0.61 -16.17
C ARG A 53 -2.56 0.86 -16.62
N LEU A 54 -3.44 1.29 -15.72
CA LEU A 54 -4.81 1.64 -16.06
C LEU A 54 -4.84 2.72 -17.15
N ALA A 55 -4.00 3.76 -17.01
CA ALA A 55 -3.91 4.85 -17.99
C ALA A 55 -3.54 4.37 -19.40
N ASN A 56 -2.82 3.27 -19.51
CA ASN A 56 -2.41 2.68 -20.79
C ASN A 56 -3.41 1.63 -21.33
N THR A 57 -4.46 1.31 -20.58
CA THR A 57 -5.41 0.24 -20.94
C THR A 57 -6.68 0.79 -21.58
N ALA A 58 -7.04 2.03 -21.31
CA ALA A 58 -8.25 2.66 -21.80
C ALA A 58 -7.98 4.04 -22.38
N ASP A 59 -8.74 4.41 -23.43
CA ASP A 59 -8.65 5.70 -24.12
C ASP A 59 -9.92 6.53 -23.90
N GLY A 60 -9.78 7.86 -23.90
CA GLY A 60 -10.88 8.83 -23.89
C GLY A 60 -11.80 8.71 -22.66
N GLU A 61 -13.12 8.70 -22.90
CA GLU A 61 -14.15 8.66 -21.86
C GLU A 61 -14.10 7.38 -21.02
N SER A 62 -13.73 6.25 -21.62
CA SER A 62 -13.57 4.95 -20.93
C SER A 62 -12.54 5.02 -19.82
N ARG A 63 -11.54 5.89 -19.92
CA ARG A 63 -10.51 6.09 -18.91
C ARG A 63 -11.10 6.65 -17.62
N THR A 64 -11.95 7.67 -17.69
CA THR A 64 -12.58 8.28 -16.52
C THR A 64 -13.45 7.28 -15.77
N VAL A 65 -14.24 6.50 -16.50
CA VAL A 65 -15.08 5.45 -15.92
C VAL A 65 -14.23 4.38 -15.23
N LEU A 66 -13.15 3.94 -15.87
CA LEU A 66 -12.24 2.93 -15.30
C LEU A 66 -11.57 3.41 -14.00
N PHE A 67 -11.09 4.66 -13.98
CA PHE A 67 -10.51 5.25 -12.76
C PHE A 67 -11.55 5.42 -11.65
N SER A 68 -12.80 5.77 -11.99
CA SER A 68 -13.88 5.85 -11.01
C SER A 68 -14.15 4.51 -10.36
N TYR A 69 -14.29 3.44 -11.16
CA TYR A 69 -14.44 2.08 -10.62
C TYR A 69 -13.26 1.66 -9.74
N TYR A 70 -12.02 1.94 -10.18
CA TYR A 70 -10.82 1.65 -9.40
C TYR A 70 -10.86 2.34 -8.04
N THR A 71 -11.17 3.64 -8.02
CA THR A 71 -11.21 4.44 -6.79
C THR A 71 -12.33 3.98 -5.85
N VAL A 72 -13.54 3.76 -6.37
CA VAL A 72 -14.68 3.28 -5.55
C VAL A 72 -14.38 1.90 -4.96
N THR A 73 -13.88 0.97 -5.77
CA THR A 73 -13.52 -0.37 -5.31
C THR A 73 -12.42 -0.30 -4.25
N GLY A 74 -11.38 0.51 -4.47
CA GLY A 74 -10.30 0.73 -3.51
C GLY A 74 -10.82 1.28 -2.18
N SER A 75 -11.69 2.29 -2.22
CA SER A 75 -12.30 2.88 -1.03
C SER A 75 -13.17 1.89 -0.25
N LEU A 76 -13.96 1.06 -0.95
CA LEU A 76 -14.77 0.01 -0.32
C LEU A 76 -13.89 -1.05 0.35
N CYS A 77 -12.83 -1.50 -0.34
CA CYS A 77 -11.87 -2.45 0.24
C CYS A 77 -11.16 -1.85 1.46
N ALA A 78 -10.77 -0.57 1.40
CA ALA A 78 -10.17 0.13 2.53
C ALA A 78 -11.13 0.23 3.74
N ALA A 79 -12.42 0.53 3.50
CA ALA A 79 -13.43 0.56 4.55
C ALA A 79 -13.62 -0.83 5.20
N ILE A 80 -13.68 -1.90 4.40
CA ILE A 80 -13.74 -3.28 4.91
C ILE A 80 -12.49 -3.61 5.71
N GLY A 81 -11.31 -3.23 5.23
CA GLY A 81 -10.04 -3.40 5.95
C GLY A 81 -10.01 -2.66 7.28
N ALA A 82 -10.52 -1.43 7.32
CA ALA A 82 -10.64 -0.64 8.54
C ALA A 82 -11.57 -1.32 9.57
N LEU A 83 -12.71 -1.86 9.14
CA LEU A 83 -13.60 -2.65 10.02
C LEU A 83 -12.91 -3.93 10.50
N ALA A 84 -12.21 -4.62 9.62
CA ALA A 84 -11.47 -5.84 9.96
C ALA A 84 -10.32 -5.59 10.95
N SER A 85 -9.81 -4.36 11.08
CA SER A 85 -8.76 -4.03 12.05
C SER A 85 -9.18 -4.25 13.51
N GLY A 86 -10.48 -4.26 13.81
CA GLY A 86 -11.04 -4.59 15.12
C GLY A 86 -11.11 -6.10 15.44
N LEU A 87 -10.93 -6.97 14.43
CA LEU A 87 -11.04 -8.43 14.59
C LEU A 87 -10.10 -9.01 15.65
N PRO A 88 -8.82 -8.59 15.78
CA PRO A 88 -7.92 -9.13 16.80
C PRO A 88 -8.44 -8.94 18.22
N VAL A 89 -9.01 -7.76 18.51
CA VAL A 89 -9.58 -7.45 19.83
C VAL A 89 -10.82 -8.30 20.10
N TRP A 90 -11.73 -8.37 19.12
CA TRP A 90 -12.92 -9.20 19.20
C TRP A 90 -12.57 -10.68 19.36
N PHE A 91 -11.61 -11.20 18.57
CA PHE A 91 -11.19 -12.58 18.62
C PHE A 91 -10.53 -12.91 19.97
N SER A 92 -9.67 -12.04 20.47
CA SER A 92 -9.05 -12.19 21.80
C SER A 92 -10.11 -12.28 22.91
N SER A 93 -11.12 -11.41 22.88
CA SER A 93 -12.18 -11.40 23.89
C SER A 93 -13.11 -12.61 23.78
N ALA A 94 -13.38 -13.12 22.59
CA ALA A 94 -14.29 -14.24 22.37
C ALA A 94 -13.63 -15.62 22.59
N SER A 95 -12.35 -15.77 22.25
CA SER A 95 -11.64 -17.06 22.30
C SER A 95 -10.66 -17.20 23.46
N GLY A 96 -10.42 -16.13 24.24
CA GLY A 96 -9.43 -16.13 25.33
C GLY A 96 -7.96 -16.17 24.84
N VAL A 97 -7.71 -16.05 23.54
CA VAL A 97 -6.36 -15.98 22.97
C VAL A 97 -5.72 -14.65 23.35
N VAL A 98 -4.42 -14.69 23.66
CA VAL A 98 -3.66 -13.47 23.99
C VAL A 98 -3.74 -12.48 22.83
N LEU A 99 -4.06 -11.22 23.12
CA LEU A 99 -4.22 -10.17 22.11
C LEU A 99 -3.01 -10.05 21.15
N LEU A 100 -1.80 -10.25 21.69
CA LEU A 100 -0.56 -10.24 20.90
C LEU A 100 -0.57 -11.31 19.81
N ASP A 101 -1.04 -12.51 20.12
CA ASP A 101 -1.10 -13.62 19.16
C ASP A 101 -2.20 -13.40 18.11
N ALA A 102 -3.32 -12.80 18.52
CA ALA A 102 -4.37 -12.37 17.59
C ALA A 102 -3.86 -11.29 16.61
N MET A 103 -3.08 -10.32 17.09
CA MET A 103 -2.43 -9.32 16.24
C MET A 103 -1.39 -9.96 15.29
N ARG A 104 -0.59 -10.89 15.77
CA ARG A 104 0.37 -11.63 14.92
C ARG A 104 -0.32 -12.40 13.82
N LEU A 105 -1.45 -13.03 14.13
CA LEU A 105 -2.25 -13.72 13.12
C LEU A 105 -2.76 -12.76 12.04
N MET A 106 -3.18 -11.55 12.41
CA MET A 106 -3.58 -10.53 11.46
C MET A 106 -2.41 -10.08 10.55
N PHE A 107 -1.23 -9.86 11.10
CA PHE A 107 -0.03 -9.55 10.31
C PHE A 107 0.38 -10.71 9.40
N ALA A 108 0.27 -11.95 9.86
CA ALA A 108 0.48 -13.13 9.03
C ALA A 108 -0.54 -13.18 7.87
N GLY A 109 -1.81 -12.84 8.13
CA GLY A 109 -2.86 -12.69 7.11
C GLY A 109 -2.51 -11.62 6.08
N TYR A 110 -2.01 -10.47 6.52
CA TYR A 110 -1.52 -9.41 5.62
C TYR A 110 -0.35 -9.92 4.74
N GLY A 111 0.59 -10.65 5.31
CA GLY A 111 1.68 -11.30 4.57
C GLY A 111 1.15 -12.31 3.55
N GLY A 112 0.13 -13.09 3.92
CA GLY A 112 -0.56 -14.05 3.04
C GLY A 112 -1.24 -13.36 1.85
N ILE A 113 -1.90 -12.23 2.08
CA ILE A 113 -2.47 -11.39 1.01
C ILE A 113 -1.35 -10.91 0.08
N GLY A 114 -0.22 -10.45 0.61
CA GLY A 114 0.95 -10.06 -0.17
C GLY A 114 1.48 -11.18 -1.06
N ALA A 115 1.56 -12.41 -0.53
CA ALA A 115 1.94 -13.59 -1.29
C ALA A 115 0.91 -13.93 -2.39
N MET A 116 -0.38 -13.80 -2.11
CA MET A 116 -1.46 -14.01 -3.09
C MET A 116 -1.38 -12.98 -4.22
N VAL A 117 -1.18 -11.72 -3.88
CA VAL A 117 -0.98 -10.62 -4.86
C VAL A 117 0.25 -10.89 -5.72
N TRP A 118 1.34 -11.37 -5.13
CA TRP A 118 2.54 -11.77 -5.88
C TRP A 118 2.25 -12.88 -6.88
N LEU A 119 1.49 -13.92 -6.49
CA LEU A 119 1.09 -15.00 -7.38
C LEU A 119 0.22 -14.50 -8.54
N LEU A 120 -0.71 -13.58 -8.26
CA LEU A 120 -1.55 -12.95 -9.28
C LEU A 120 -0.69 -12.16 -10.28
N TYR A 121 0.23 -11.30 -9.80
CA TYR A 121 1.12 -10.53 -10.68
C TYR A 121 2.10 -11.41 -11.45
N ARG A 122 2.49 -12.56 -10.90
CA ARG A 122 3.31 -13.53 -11.61
C ARG A 122 2.58 -14.16 -12.79
N ARG A 123 1.27 -14.32 -12.70
CA ARG A 123 0.43 -14.89 -13.78
C ARG A 123 0.04 -13.87 -14.85
N LEU A 124 0.13 -12.58 -14.57
CA LEU A 124 -0.15 -11.55 -15.55
C LEU A 124 0.81 -11.66 -16.74
N PRO A 125 0.30 -11.68 -17.98
CA PRO A 125 1.15 -11.66 -19.15
C PRO A 125 2.10 -10.46 -19.08
N GLY A 126 3.37 -10.69 -19.41
CA GLY A 126 4.33 -9.61 -19.57
C GLY A 126 3.83 -8.66 -20.66
N ASN A 127 4.32 -7.43 -20.68
CA ASN A 127 3.97 -6.41 -21.70
C ASN A 127 4.40 -6.87 -23.12
N GLY A 128 3.85 -8.00 -23.59
CA GLY A 128 4.01 -8.43 -24.96
C GLY A 128 3.11 -7.58 -25.84
N GLY A 129 3.64 -6.52 -26.42
CA GLY A 129 2.93 -5.76 -27.46
C GLY A 129 2.73 -4.27 -27.22
N GLN A 130 2.91 -3.74 -26.02
CA GLN A 130 3.02 -2.30 -25.89
C GLN A 130 4.45 -1.88 -26.23
N VAL A 131 4.61 -1.16 -27.33
CA VAL A 131 5.82 -0.40 -27.62
C VAL A 131 6.05 0.50 -26.42
N SER A 132 6.93 0.06 -25.51
CA SER A 132 7.43 0.95 -24.48
C SER A 132 8.20 2.02 -25.25
N LEU A 133 7.58 3.15 -25.46
CA LEU A 133 8.32 4.33 -25.94
C LEU A 133 9.54 4.44 -25.03
N PRO A 134 10.75 4.57 -25.61
CA PRO A 134 11.94 4.73 -24.80
C PRO A 134 11.67 5.84 -23.78
N PRO A 135 12.16 5.73 -22.54
CA PRO A 135 11.94 6.74 -21.52
C PRO A 135 12.47 8.06 -22.08
N THR A 136 11.52 8.92 -22.47
CA THR A 136 11.85 10.26 -22.94
C THR A 136 12.41 11.01 -21.74
N PRO A 137 13.63 11.53 -21.79
CA PRO A 137 14.16 12.32 -20.69
C PRO A 137 13.18 13.45 -20.39
N LEU A 138 12.92 13.70 -19.13
CA LEU A 138 12.10 14.81 -18.65
C LEU A 138 12.66 16.10 -19.26
N GLY A 139 12.06 16.58 -20.34
CA GLY A 139 12.46 17.78 -21.06
C GLY A 139 12.39 19.04 -20.20
N PRO A 140 11.98 20.19 -20.76
CA PRO A 140 11.91 21.47 -20.02
C PRO A 140 11.09 21.41 -18.73
N SER A 141 10.16 20.46 -18.60
CA SER A 141 9.31 20.23 -17.43
C SER A 141 10.04 19.62 -16.22
N ARG A 142 11.31 19.22 -16.37
CA ARG A 142 12.09 18.59 -15.28
C ARG A 142 12.08 19.40 -13.99
N HIS A 143 12.29 20.71 -14.10
CA HIS A 143 12.34 21.60 -12.95
C HIS A 143 11.01 21.70 -12.22
N THR A 144 9.90 21.75 -12.96
CA THR A 144 8.53 21.76 -12.42
C THR A 144 8.22 20.43 -11.73
N VAL A 145 8.60 19.30 -12.34
CA VAL A 145 8.41 17.96 -11.74
C VAL A 145 9.16 17.83 -10.42
N PHE A 146 10.43 18.26 -10.36
CA PHE A 146 11.21 18.22 -9.10
C PHE A 146 10.65 19.15 -8.02
N LYS A 147 10.20 20.36 -8.40
CA LYS A 147 9.54 21.28 -7.44
C LYS A 147 8.26 20.67 -6.87
N LEU A 148 7.41 20.10 -7.73
CA LEU A 148 6.18 19.44 -7.28
C LEU A 148 6.51 18.22 -6.41
N ALA A 149 7.47 17.39 -6.79
CA ALA A 149 7.89 16.24 -6.00
C ALA A 149 8.40 16.66 -4.61
N ALA A 150 9.20 17.72 -4.52
CA ALA A 150 9.66 18.26 -3.26
C ALA A 150 8.50 18.80 -2.40
N LEU A 151 7.57 19.54 -3.01
CA LEU A 151 6.39 20.07 -2.32
C LEU A 151 5.51 18.94 -1.77
N PHE A 152 5.20 17.94 -2.59
CA PHE A 152 4.42 16.77 -2.15
C PHE A 152 5.15 15.93 -1.10
N SER A 153 6.49 15.87 -1.14
CA SER A 153 7.28 15.19 -0.10
C SER A 153 7.18 15.90 1.24
N VAL A 154 7.19 17.24 1.25
CA VAL A 154 6.99 18.04 2.47
C VAL A 154 5.57 17.87 3.01
N ASP A 155 4.57 17.89 2.13
CA ASP A 155 3.17 17.67 2.49
C ASP A 155 2.96 16.26 3.09
N ALA A 156 3.50 15.22 2.45
CA ALA A 156 3.45 13.86 2.94
C ALA A 156 4.17 13.70 4.29
N PHE A 157 5.30 14.40 4.49
CA PHE A 157 6.01 14.44 5.76
C PHE A 157 5.16 15.09 6.85
N ALA A 158 4.55 16.23 6.56
CA ALA A 158 3.66 16.92 7.50
C ALA A 158 2.45 16.06 7.87
N GLY A 159 1.82 15.40 6.88
CA GLY A 159 0.73 14.46 7.09
C GLY A 159 1.14 13.24 7.92
N GLY A 160 2.39 12.78 7.80
CA GLY A 160 2.95 11.70 8.61
C GLY A 160 3.18 12.06 10.08
N LEU A 161 3.33 13.35 10.40
CA LEU A 161 3.48 13.81 11.79
C LEU A 161 2.16 13.73 12.57
N VAL A 162 1.03 13.83 11.88
CA VAL A 162 -0.30 13.76 12.50
C VAL A 162 -0.92 12.40 12.19
N VAL A 163 -0.59 11.41 13.00
CA VAL A 163 -1.20 10.08 12.89
C VAL A 163 -2.62 10.14 13.45
N ASN A 164 -3.61 9.59 12.73
CA ASN A 164 -5.02 9.58 13.13
C ASN A 164 -5.25 9.00 14.54
N SER A 165 -4.40 8.05 14.97
CA SER A 165 -4.43 7.48 16.32
C SER A 165 -4.03 8.49 17.40
N LEU A 166 -3.08 9.39 17.12
CA LEU A 166 -2.72 10.48 18.05
C LEU A 166 -3.84 11.52 18.14
N LEU A 167 -4.51 11.80 17.04
CA LEU A 167 -5.64 12.72 17.00
C LEU A 167 -6.81 12.15 17.79
N ALA A 168 -7.09 10.86 17.67
CA ALA A 168 -8.09 10.16 18.47
C ALA A 168 -7.72 10.19 19.97
N LEU A 169 -6.46 9.91 20.32
CA LEU A 169 -5.97 9.94 21.70
C LEU A 169 -6.05 11.35 22.32
N TRP A 170 -5.92 12.40 21.51
CA TRP A 170 -6.02 13.79 22.00
C TRP A 170 -7.48 14.24 22.19
N LEU A 171 -8.42 13.67 21.42
CA LEU A 171 -9.84 14.00 21.50
C LEU A 171 -10.58 13.27 22.64
N PHE A 172 -10.04 12.14 23.15
CA PHE A 172 -10.61 11.31 24.22
C PHE A 172 -9.70 11.27 25.46
#